data_6ab33077554b5a9ab5dfd781c4e13346
#
_entry.id   6ab33077554b5a9ab5dfd781c4e13346
#
_cell.length_a   1.000
_cell.length_b   1.000
_cell.length_c   1.000
_cell.angle_alpha   90.00
_cell.angle_beta   90.00
_cell.angle_gamma   90.00
#
_symmetry.space_group_name_H-M   'P 1'
#
loop_
_entity.id
_entity.type
_entity.pdbx_description
1 polymer ?
#
loop_
_entity_poly.entity_id
_entity_poly.type
_entity_poly.pdbx_seq_one_letter_code
_entity_poly.pdbx_strand_id
1 'polypeptide(L)'
;CGKHHCKMSKNGRFHCTGCNKNFSCLVGTIFENTKLPLIKWFLAMYFISSHKKGISSYQLARNIEVTQNTAWYMLQKVRLLYPQSDADAFDGTVECDEVYIGGKEKWKHKSMRTPRTQGRSTKTKTPVFGMMERSTFENEKGELENITYVHAFVVENTNRTTLQPIIQQFVVDGSRVITDELSAYNGLAELEYTHAVVAHGAEEYANGDVFTNSIEGFWSHFRRMITGCYHD
;
A
#
# COMPACT_ATOMS: atom_id res chain seq x y z
N CYS A 1 1.18 18.65 -27.09
CA CYS A 1 0.41 18.90 -28.33
C CYS A 1 0.32 17.66 -29.24
N GLY A 2 0.82 16.50 -28.82
CA GLY A 2 0.74 15.23 -29.57
C GLY A 2 1.58 15.15 -30.87
N LYS A 3 2.34 16.17 -31.20
CA LYS A 3 3.24 16.14 -32.39
C LYS A 3 4.63 15.68 -31.97
N HIS A 4 5.21 14.73 -32.74
CA HIS A 4 6.49 14.07 -32.43
C HIS A 4 7.73 14.80 -32.98
N HIS A 5 7.61 16.06 -33.43
CA HIS A 5 8.72 16.82 -33.99
C HIS A 5 9.39 17.71 -32.95
N CYS A 6 10.33 17.15 -32.19
CA CYS A 6 11.06 17.88 -31.16
C CYS A 6 12.55 17.94 -31.51
N LYS A 7 13.17 19.10 -31.38
CA LYS A 7 14.61 19.32 -31.53
C LYS A 7 15.24 19.55 -30.17
N MET A 8 16.31 18.83 -29.86
CA MET A 8 17.07 19.06 -28.63
C MET A 8 18.01 20.25 -28.83
N SER A 9 17.96 21.21 -27.93
CA SER A 9 18.87 22.34 -27.89
C SER A 9 20.18 21.95 -27.16
N LYS A 10 21.26 22.75 -27.36
CA LYS A 10 22.54 22.55 -26.70
C LYS A 10 22.45 22.55 -25.15
N ASN A 11 21.38 23.10 -24.59
CA ASN A 11 21.15 23.21 -23.16
C ASN A 11 20.35 22.02 -22.57
N GLY A 12 20.15 20.92 -23.34
CA GLY A 12 19.38 19.75 -22.91
C GLY A 12 17.86 19.98 -22.83
N ARG A 13 17.36 21.11 -23.35
CA ARG A 13 15.92 21.37 -23.47
C ARG A 13 15.43 20.95 -24.85
N PHE A 14 14.18 20.52 -24.92
CA PHE A 14 13.52 20.18 -26.16
C PHE A 14 12.66 21.36 -26.64
N HIS A 15 12.71 21.61 -27.93
CA HIS A 15 11.84 22.57 -28.62
C HIS A 15 10.87 21.83 -29.52
N CYS A 16 9.57 22.01 -29.27
CA CYS A 16 8.53 21.42 -30.11
C CYS A 16 8.23 22.34 -31.30
N THR A 17 8.50 21.90 -32.53
CA THR A 17 8.19 22.69 -33.72
C THR A 17 6.71 22.77 -34.05
N GLY A 18 5.87 21.90 -33.42
CA GLY A 18 4.43 21.91 -33.64
C GLY A 18 3.68 22.96 -32.82
N CYS A 19 4.07 23.23 -31.56
CA CYS A 19 3.46 24.22 -30.70
C CYS A 19 4.40 25.35 -30.25
N ASN A 20 5.63 25.35 -30.76
CA ASN A 20 6.68 26.35 -30.50
C ASN A 20 7.04 26.53 -29.01
N LYS A 21 6.83 25.47 -28.18
CA LYS A 21 7.17 25.48 -26.74
C LYS A 21 8.47 24.76 -26.45
N ASN A 22 9.23 25.31 -25.50
CA ASN A 22 10.41 24.64 -24.95
C ASN A 22 10.01 23.88 -23.69
N PHE A 23 10.52 22.65 -23.53
CA PHE A 23 10.25 21.81 -22.38
C PHE A 23 11.49 20.97 -22.01
N SER A 24 11.52 20.47 -20.80
CA SER A 24 12.48 19.49 -20.31
C SER A 24 11.92 18.08 -20.48
N CYS A 25 12.78 17.08 -20.60
CA CYS A 25 12.37 15.66 -20.55
C CYS A 25 11.72 15.26 -19.23
N LEU A 26 11.80 16.11 -18.20
CA LEU A 26 11.21 15.87 -16.89
C LEU A 26 9.76 16.35 -16.76
N VAL A 27 9.23 17.07 -17.77
CA VAL A 27 7.84 17.57 -17.77
C VAL A 27 6.87 16.41 -17.79
N GLY A 28 5.85 16.45 -16.94
CA GLY A 28 4.88 15.38 -16.78
C GLY A 28 5.38 14.19 -15.91
N THR A 29 6.59 14.26 -15.38
CA THR A 29 7.12 13.26 -14.44
C THR A 29 7.11 13.79 -13.01
N ILE A 30 7.34 12.92 -12.03
CA ILE A 30 7.50 13.35 -10.63
C ILE A 30 8.69 14.29 -10.43
N PHE A 31 9.61 14.34 -11.39
CA PHE A 31 10.81 15.19 -11.36
C PHE A 31 10.58 16.57 -11.97
N GLU A 32 9.37 16.88 -12.42
CA GLU A 32 9.05 18.16 -13.00
C GLU A 32 9.41 19.30 -12.05
N ASN A 33 10.07 20.34 -12.57
CA ASN A 33 10.56 21.51 -11.81
C ASN A 33 11.55 21.22 -10.69
N THR A 34 12.15 20.01 -10.65
CA THR A 34 13.19 19.72 -9.66
C THR A 34 14.43 20.56 -9.89
N LYS A 35 15.00 21.08 -8.79
CA LYS A 35 16.33 21.71 -8.75
C LYS A 35 17.39 20.75 -8.23
N LEU A 36 16.98 19.55 -7.77
CA LEU A 36 17.88 18.54 -7.25
C LEU A 36 18.44 17.67 -8.39
N PRO A 37 19.68 17.21 -8.27
CA PRO A 37 20.23 16.19 -9.17
C PRO A 37 19.36 14.92 -9.13
N LEU A 38 19.13 14.31 -10.30
CA LEU A 38 18.31 13.10 -10.40
C LEU A 38 18.84 11.94 -9.58
N ILE A 39 20.15 11.87 -9.38
CA ILE A 39 20.78 10.84 -8.54
C ILE A 39 20.19 10.83 -7.11
N LYS A 40 19.90 12.01 -6.53
CA LYS A 40 19.27 12.08 -5.21
C LYS A 40 17.85 11.53 -5.20
N TRP A 41 17.10 11.68 -6.30
CA TRP A 41 15.79 11.09 -6.47
C TRP A 41 15.86 9.56 -6.59
N PHE A 42 16.79 9.04 -7.37
CA PHE A 42 16.98 7.60 -7.49
C PHE A 42 17.43 6.97 -6.17
N LEU A 43 18.31 7.62 -5.43
CA LEU A 43 18.67 7.19 -4.07
C LEU A 43 17.47 7.21 -3.12
N ALA A 44 16.61 8.25 -3.19
CA ALA A 44 15.41 8.30 -2.39
C ALA A 44 14.46 7.13 -2.71
N MET A 45 14.25 6.83 -3.99
CA MET A 45 13.45 5.68 -4.42
C MET A 45 14.04 4.36 -3.91
N TYR A 46 15.35 4.19 -4.04
CA TYR A 46 16.06 3.01 -3.53
C TYR A 46 15.86 2.85 -2.01
N PHE A 47 16.07 3.90 -1.23
CA PHE A 47 15.86 3.83 0.21
C PHE A 47 14.41 3.55 0.60
N ILE A 48 13.44 4.11 -0.12
CA ILE A 48 12.03 3.86 0.13
C ILE A 48 11.67 2.40 -0.14
N SER A 49 12.13 1.83 -1.25
CA SER A 49 11.83 0.44 -1.64
C SER A 49 12.58 -0.60 -0.81
N SER A 50 13.81 -0.29 -0.35
CA SER A 50 14.64 -1.25 0.39
C SER A 50 14.31 -1.34 1.88
N HIS A 51 13.62 -0.34 2.46
CA HIS A 51 13.31 -0.31 3.88
C HIS A 51 11.95 -0.94 4.17
N LYS A 52 11.91 -2.20 4.58
CA LYS A 52 10.68 -2.97 4.92
C LYS A 52 9.73 -2.29 5.92
N LYS A 53 10.23 -1.37 6.74
CA LYS A 53 9.45 -0.62 7.75
C LYS A 53 9.29 0.85 7.38
N GLY A 54 9.53 1.21 6.10
CA GLY A 54 9.57 2.59 5.66
C GLY A 54 10.80 3.35 6.16
N ILE A 55 10.93 4.60 5.74
CA ILE A 55 12.01 5.51 6.13
C ILE A 55 11.42 6.86 6.51
N SER A 56 11.87 7.43 7.62
CA SER A 56 11.45 8.77 8.02
C SER A 56 12.11 9.85 7.16
N SER A 57 11.46 11.02 7.03
CA SER A 57 12.02 12.15 6.29
C SER A 57 13.33 12.65 6.88
N TYR A 58 13.53 12.55 8.19
CA TYR A 58 14.78 12.87 8.86
C TYR A 58 15.91 11.90 8.47
N GLN A 59 15.62 10.59 8.44
CA GLN A 59 16.62 9.61 8.05
C GLN A 59 16.96 9.73 6.56
N LEU A 60 15.95 9.90 5.70
CA LEU A 60 16.17 10.12 4.27
C LEU A 60 17.01 11.38 4.03
N ALA A 61 16.70 12.48 4.73
CA ALA A 61 17.45 13.73 4.62
C ALA A 61 18.95 13.56 4.89
N ARG A 62 19.30 12.79 5.92
CA ARG A 62 20.69 12.46 6.26
C ARG A 62 21.34 11.59 5.19
N ASN A 63 20.64 10.57 4.70
CA ASN A 63 21.18 9.59 3.75
C ASN A 63 21.49 10.22 2.38
N ILE A 64 20.69 11.20 1.93
CA ILE A 64 20.87 11.84 0.61
C ILE A 64 21.34 13.30 0.70
N GLU A 65 21.69 13.76 1.90
CA GLU A 65 22.23 15.10 2.15
C GLU A 65 21.35 16.23 1.60
N VAL A 66 20.11 16.27 2.04
CA VAL A 66 19.14 17.33 1.76
C VAL A 66 18.50 17.82 3.05
N THR A 67 17.74 18.92 2.98
CA THR A 67 16.95 19.35 4.15
C THR A 67 15.80 18.38 4.41
N GLN A 68 15.33 18.27 5.66
CA GLN A 68 14.22 17.42 6.06
C GLN A 68 12.93 17.73 5.24
N ASN A 69 12.64 19.03 5.04
CA ASN A 69 11.49 19.44 4.23
C ASN A 69 11.59 18.94 2.78
N THR A 70 12.78 18.98 2.20
CA THR A 70 13.04 18.45 0.85
C THR A 70 12.84 16.93 0.81
N ALA A 71 13.40 16.21 1.79
CA ALA A 71 13.24 14.76 1.89
C ALA A 71 11.76 14.37 2.08
N TRP A 72 11.03 15.10 2.92
CA TRP A 72 9.59 14.90 3.11
C TRP A 72 8.82 15.08 1.80
N TYR A 73 9.08 16.17 1.07
CA TYR A 73 8.49 16.41 -0.24
C TYR A 73 8.80 15.27 -1.23
N MET A 74 10.05 14.80 -1.27
CA MET A 74 10.45 13.69 -2.13
C MET A 74 9.71 12.41 -1.77
N LEU A 75 9.55 12.10 -0.47
CA LEU A 75 8.75 10.96 0.00
C LEU A 75 7.30 11.03 -0.50
N GLN A 76 6.65 12.20 -0.42
CA GLN A 76 5.28 12.36 -0.91
C GLN A 76 5.21 12.16 -2.43
N LYS A 77 6.15 12.72 -3.19
CA LYS A 77 6.20 12.58 -4.65
C LYS A 77 6.42 11.13 -5.10
N VAL A 78 7.32 10.39 -4.43
CA VAL A 78 7.58 8.99 -4.76
C VAL A 78 6.35 8.11 -4.47
N ARG A 79 5.61 8.39 -3.41
CA ARG A 79 4.36 7.66 -3.11
C ARG A 79 3.30 7.80 -4.20
N LEU A 80 3.28 8.92 -4.94
CA LEU A 80 2.37 9.09 -6.07
C LEU A 80 2.69 8.19 -7.28
N LEU A 81 3.83 7.48 -7.27
CA LEU A 81 4.16 6.48 -8.29
C LEU A 81 3.47 5.13 -8.07
N TYR A 82 2.84 4.94 -6.92
CA TYR A 82 2.10 3.71 -6.61
C TYR A 82 0.60 3.99 -6.72
N PRO A 83 0.02 3.99 -7.95
CA PRO A 83 -1.42 4.19 -8.13
C PRO A 83 -2.17 2.98 -7.59
N GLN A 84 -3.28 3.24 -6.92
CA GLN A 84 -4.19 2.19 -6.44
C GLN A 84 -5.15 1.70 -7.55
N SER A 85 -5.23 2.43 -8.68
CA SER A 85 -6.26 2.23 -9.69
C SER A 85 -5.91 1.21 -10.78
N ASP A 86 -4.63 0.88 -10.96
CA ASP A 86 -4.16 0.00 -12.05
C ASP A 86 -3.66 -1.35 -11.51
N ALA A 87 -4.09 -1.71 -10.31
CA ALA A 87 -3.77 -2.99 -9.73
C ALA A 87 -4.58 -4.09 -10.43
N ASP A 88 -3.90 -5.10 -10.96
CA ASP A 88 -4.54 -6.28 -11.53
C ASP A 88 -5.42 -6.96 -10.47
N ALA A 89 -6.54 -7.50 -10.90
CA ALA A 89 -7.41 -8.26 -10.01
C ALA A 89 -6.70 -9.56 -9.60
N PHE A 90 -6.87 -9.95 -8.35
CA PHE A 90 -6.34 -11.20 -7.80
C PHE A 90 -7.14 -12.39 -8.32
N ASP A 91 -6.45 -13.43 -8.79
CA ASP A 91 -7.08 -14.63 -9.37
C ASP A 91 -6.72 -15.95 -8.65
N GLY A 92 -5.96 -15.85 -7.56
CA GLY A 92 -5.44 -16.99 -6.82
C GLY A 92 -6.02 -17.17 -5.41
N THR A 93 -5.14 -17.43 -4.45
CA THR A 93 -5.49 -17.51 -3.03
C THR A 93 -5.28 -16.15 -2.38
N VAL A 94 -6.37 -15.54 -1.90
CA VAL A 94 -6.39 -14.19 -1.35
C VAL A 94 -6.72 -14.23 0.14
N GLU A 95 -5.81 -13.71 0.96
CA GLU A 95 -6.04 -13.48 2.39
C GLU A 95 -6.66 -12.10 2.57
N CYS A 96 -7.75 -12.00 3.32
CA CYS A 96 -8.41 -10.73 3.65
C CYS A 96 -8.44 -10.52 5.17
N ASP A 97 -8.06 -9.33 5.62
CA ASP A 97 -8.06 -8.95 7.04
C ASP A 97 -8.14 -7.43 7.21
N GLU A 98 -8.48 -6.95 8.40
CA GLU A 98 -8.53 -5.55 8.75
C GLU A 98 -7.53 -5.18 9.84
N VAL A 99 -6.96 -4.00 9.68
CA VAL A 99 -6.16 -3.36 10.71
C VAL A 99 -6.77 -2.03 11.14
N TYR A 100 -6.73 -1.74 12.42
CA TYR A 100 -7.20 -0.46 12.98
C TYR A 100 -6.00 0.38 13.37
N ILE A 101 -5.81 1.51 12.69
CA ILE A 101 -4.72 2.45 12.89
C ILE A 101 -5.20 3.63 13.72
N GLY A 102 -4.37 4.06 14.66
CA GLY A 102 -4.65 5.20 15.56
C GLY A 102 -4.14 4.95 16.95
N GLY A 103 -4.00 6.03 17.70
CA GLY A 103 -3.46 6.03 19.06
C GLY A 103 -4.30 5.23 20.06
N LYS A 104 -3.62 4.54 20.97
CA LYS A 104 -4.30 3.78 22.03
C LYS A 104 -4.84 4.75 23.08
N GLU A 105 -6.15 4.77 23.28
CA GLU A 105 -6.81 5.60 24.31
C GLU A 105 -6.21 5.45 25.72
N LYS A 106 -5.62 4.28 26.02
CA LYS A 106 -4.96 4.05 27.31
C LYS A 106 -3.76 4.96 27.58
N TRP A 107 -3.15 5.53 26.53
CA TRP A 107 -2.03 6.46 26.63
C TRP A 107 -2.45 7.91 26.83
N LYS A 108 -3.73 8.23 26.59
CA LYS A 108 -4.29 9.56 26.85
C LYS A 108 -4.55 9.77 28.33
N HIS A 109 -4.47 11.03 28.77
CA HIS A 109 -4.91 11.39 30.13
C HIS A 109 -6.37 10.96 30.35
N LYS A 110 -6.71 10.50 31.55
CA LYS A 110 -8.02 9.91 31.84
C LYS A 110 -9.21 10.79 31.45
N SER A 111 -9.09 12.12 31.61
CA SER A 111 -10.11 13.11 31.23
C SER A 111 -10.29 13.29 29.71
N MET A 112 -9.31 12.85 28.91
CA MET A 112 -9.32 12.99 27.45
C MET A 112 -9.64 11.66 26.74
N ARG A 113 -9.94 10.61 27.50
CA ARG A 113 -10.26 9.30 26.92
C ARG A 113 -11.69 9.29 26.38
N THR A 114 -11.83 8.86 25.13
CA THR A 114 -13.14 8.61 24.53
C THR A 114 -13.69 7.26 25.01
N PRO A 115 -14.88 7.21 25.61
CA PRO A 115 -15.45 5.96 26.10
C PRO A 115 -15.86 5.04 24.95
N ARG A 116 -15.84 3.73 25.22
CA ARG A 116 -16.24 2.67 24.25
C ARG A 116 -15.43 2.67 22.95
N THR A 117 -14.09 2.74 23.07
CA THR A 117 -13.16 2.75 21.93
C THR A 117 -12.27 1.51 21.88
N GLN A 118 -12.62 0.45 22.62
CA GLN A 118 -11.87 -0.80 22.64
C GLN A 118 -12.12 -1.64 21.37
N GLY A 119 -11.20 -2.53 21.07
CA GLY A 119 -11.32 -3.47 19.93
C GLY A 119 -11.43 -2.76 18.57
N ARG A 120 -12.44 -3.14 17.81
CA ARG A 120 -12.73 -2.70 16.42
C ARG A 120 -13.48 -1.35 16.32
N SER A 121 -13.43 -0.50 17.37
CA SER A 121 -14.11 0.81 17.35
C SER A 121 -13.46 1.75 16.35
N THR A 122 -14.26 2.33 15.45
CA THR A 122 -13.86 3.33 14.46
C THR A 122 -13.88 4.77 14.99
N LYS A 123 -14.31 4.99 16.25
CA LYS A 123 -14.44 6.35 16.83
C LYS A 123 -13.10 7.12 16.91
N THR A 124 -12.01 6.41 17.13
CA THR A 124 -10.68 6.98 17.34
C THR A 124 -9.60 6.27 16.53
N LYS A 125 -10.01 5.32 15.70
CA LYS A 125 -9.11 4.55 14.86
C LYS A 125 -9.63 4.56 13.42
N THR A 126 -8.72 4.59 12.49
CA THR A 126 -9.02 4.45 11.07
C THR A 126 -8.92 2.98 10.69
N PRO A 127 -10.00 2.36 10.24
CA PRO A 127 -9.94 0.99 9.72
C PRO A 127 -9.29 0.99 8.34
N VAL A 128 -8.40 0.04 8.14
CA VAL A 128 -7.77 -0.24 6.85
C VAL A 128 -8.07 -1.69 6.51
N PHE A 129 -8.73 -1.91 5.41
CA PHE A 129 -8.99 -3.24 4.87
C PHE A 129 -7.86 -3.63 3.92
N GLY A 130 -7.39 -4.86 4.01
CA GLY A 130 -6.33 -5.39 3.15
C GLY A 130 -6.69 -6.71 2.53
N MET A 131 -6.20 -6.89 1.32
CA MET A 131 -6.23 -8.14 0.57
C MET A 131 -4.80 -8.46 0.14
N MET A 132 -4.40 -9.71 0.31
CA MET A 132 -3.08 -10.20 -0.03
C MET A 132 -3.16 -11.48 -0.83
N GLU A 133 -2.65 -11.46 -2.05
CA GLU A 133 -2.52 -12.63 -2.88
C GLU A 133 -1.15 -13.28 -2.72
N ARG A 134 -1.16 -14.60 -2.59
CA ARG A 134 0.03 -15.45 -2.61
C ARG A 134 0.17 -16.08 -3.98
N SER A 135 1.14 -15.63 -4.76
CA SER A 135 1.46 -16.17 -6.07
C SER A 135 2.85 -16.78 -6.09
N THR A 136 3.01 -17.84 -6.84
CA THR A 136 4.31 -18.46 -7.11
C THR A 136 4.57 -18.39 -8.61
N PHE A 137 5.73 -17.91 -9.00
CA PHE A 137 6.13 -17.88 -10.40
C PHE A 137 7.51 -18.53 -10.57
N GLU A 138 7.76 -19.02 -11.77
CA GLU A 138 9.05 -19.57 -12.15
C GLU A 138 9.89 -18.46 -12.76
N ASN A 139 11.08 -18.22 -12.20
CA ASN A 139 12.01 -17.22 -12.71
C ASN A 139 12.77 -17.74 -13.95
N GLU A 140 13.53 -16.87 -14.60
CA GLU A 140 14.32 -17.22 -15.82
C GLU A 140 15.31 -18.39 -15.61
N LYS A 141 15.60 -18.76 -14.36
CA LYS A 141 16.49 -19.89 -14.01
C LYS A 141 15.74 -21.19 -13.75
N GLY A 142 14.40 -21.19 -13.84
CA GLY A 142 13.56 -22.34 -13.49
C GLY A 142 13.35 -22.53 -11.98
N GLU A 143 13.63 -21.50 -11.15
CA GLU A 143 13.42 -21.54 -9.71
C GLU A 143 12.06 -20.94 -9.38
N LEU A 144 11.33 -21.58 -8.45
CA LEU A 144 10.04 -21.06 -7.97
C LEU A 144 10.27 -19.95 -6.96
N GLU A 145 9.78 -18.78 -7.27
CA GLU A 145 9.80 -17.62 -6.39
C GLU A 145 8.38 -17.26 -5.93
N ASN A 146 8.23 -16.97 -4.63
CA ASN A 146 6.98 -16.50 -4.08
C ASN A 146 6.89 -14.98 -4.20
N ILE A 147 5.91 -14.49 -4.93
CA ILE A 147 5.54 -13.08 -4.97
C ILE A 147 4.24 -12.89 -4.19
N THR A 148 4.18 -11.82 -3.45
CA THR A 148 3.01 -11.43 -2.68
C THR A 148 2.57 -10.05 -3.10
N TYR A 149 1.34 -9.93 -3.56
CA TYR A 149 0.71 -8.65 -3.89
C TYR A 149 -0.25 -8.24 -2.79
N VAL A 150 -0.27 -6.95 -2.47
CA VAL A 150 -1.13 -6.42 -1.39
C VAL A 150 -1.88 -5.21 -1.89
N HIS A 151 -3.20 -5.22 -1.71
CA HIS A 151 -4.04 -4.04 -1.82
C HIS A 151 -4.54 -3.65 -0.43
N ALA A 152 -4.45 -2.37 -0.09
CA ALA A 152 -4.89 -1.86 1.20
C ALA A 152 -5.69 -0.57 1.01
N PHE A 153 -6.88 -0.52 1.61
CA PHE A 153 -7.85 0.56 1.46
C PHE A 153 -8.24 1.13 2.81
N VAL A 154 -8.22 2.45 2.94
CA VAL A 154 -8.86 3.10 4.07
C VAL A 154 -10.36 3.02 3.85
N VAL A 155 -11.08 2.47 4.82
CA VAL A 155 -12.53 2.28 4.76
C VAL A 155 -13.21 3.04 5.90
N GLU A 156 -14.47 3.40 5.73
CA GLU A 156 -15.24 4.09 6.79
C GLU A 156 -15.60 3.14 7.93
N ASN A 157 -15.91 1.90 7.59
CA ASN A 157 -16.30 0.85 8.52
C ASN A 157 -15.97 -0.53 7.93
N THR A 158 -16.09 -1.57 8.74
CA THR A 158 -15.83 -2.96 8.36
C THR A 158 -17.12 -3.77 8.25
N ASN A 159 -18.18 -3.16 7.74
CA ASN A 159 -19.44 -3.84 7.50
C ASN A 159 -19.40 -4.60 6.17
N ARG A 160 -20.29 -5.60 6.04
CA ARG A 160 -20.48 -6.38 4.82
C ARG A 160 -20.66 -5.50 3.58
N THR A 161 -21.49 -4.45 3.68
CA THR A 161 -21.79 -3.52 2.58
C THR A 161 -20.59 -2.66 2.14
N THR A 162 -19.54 -2.57 2.96
CA THR A 162 -18.31 -1.85 2.64
C THR A 162 -17.24 -2.79 2.10
N LEU A 163 -17.04 -3.96 2.74
CA LEU A 163 -15.94 -4.84 2.40
C LEU A 163 -16.21 -5.71 1.17
N GLN A 164 -17.40 -6.29 1.04
CA GLN A 164 -17.70 -7.20 -0.07
C GLN A 164 -17.62 -6.54 -1.45
N PRO A 165 -18.11 -5.31 -1.69
CA PRO A 165 -17.91 -4.63 -2.96
C PRO A 165 -16.45 -4.41 -3.35
N ILE A 166 -15.56 -4.18 -2.35
CA ILE A 166 -14.13 -4.04 -2.59
C ILE A 166 -13.54 -5.39 -3.01
N ILE A 167 -13.93 -6.48 -2.35
CA ILE A 167 -13.51 -7.84 -2.74
C ILE A 167 -13.95 -8.12 -4.17
N GLN A 168 -15.21 -7.89 -4.52
CA GLN A 168 -15.75 -8.10 -5.87
C GLN A 168 -15.06 -7.26 -6.94
N GLN A 169 -14.56 -6.09 -6.58
CA GLN A 169 -13.85 -5.22 -7.53
C GLN A 169 -12.43 -5.71 -7.84
N PHE A 170 -11.74 -6.33 -6.86
CA PHE A 170 -10.31 -6.64 -6.96
C PHE A 170 -9.99 -8.13 -6.89
N VAL A 171 -10.97 -9.01 -6.76
CA VAL A 171 -10.78 -10.46 -6.74
C VAL A 171 -11.66 -11.08 -7.81
N VAL A 172 -11.06 -11.89 -8.67
CA VAL A 172 -11.76 -12.58 -9.77
C VAL A 172 -12.69 -13.66 -9.20
N ASP A 173 -13.87 -13.79 -9.79
CA ASP A 173 -14.84 -14.83 -9.43
C ASP A 173 -14.21 -16.23 -9.55
N GLY A 174 -14.52 -17.12 -8.62
CA GLY A 174 -13.92 -18.44 -8.52
C GLY A 174 -12.64 -18.52 -7.70
N SER A 175 -12.02 -17.37 -7.35
CA SER A 175 -10.84 -17.31 -6.51
C SER A 175 -11.11 -17.85 -5.11
N ARG A 176 -10.04 -18.29 -4.42
CA ARG A 176 -10.11 -18.73 -3.03
C ARG A 176 -9.86 -17.55 -2.11
N VAL A 177 -10.85 -17.20 -1.29
CA VAL A 177 -10.78 -16.13 -0.31
C VAL A 177 -10.67 -16.70 1.11
N ILE A 178 -9.63 -16.33 1.84
CA ILE A 178 -9.38 -16.74 3.22
C ILE A 178 -9.56 -15.52 4.13
N THR A 179 -10.42 -15.66 5.15
CA THR A 179 -10.71 -14.57 6.10
C THR A 179 -10.67 -15.07 7.55
N ASP A 180 -10.76 -14.13 8.49
CA ASP A 180 -11.10 -14.45 9.88
C ASP A 180 -12.62 -14.69 10.05
N GLU A 181 -13.05 -14.87 11.31
CA GLU A 181 -14.45 -15.13 11.69
C GLU A 181 -15.36 -13.88 11.65
N LEU A 182 -14.94 -12.75 11.06
CA LEU A 182 -15.76 -11.54 11.03
C LEU A 182 -17.04 -11.77 10.21
N SER A 183 -18.18 -11.44 10.80
CA SER A 183 -19.50 -11.62 10.17
C SER A 183 -19.68 -10.82 8.86
N ALA A 184 -18.86 -9.82 8.60
CA ALA A 184 -18.85 -9.05 7.35
C ALA A 184 -18.51 -9.93 6.13
N TYR A 185 -17.81 -11.04 6.32
CA TYR A 185 -17.43 -11.98 5.27
C TYR A 185 -18.46 -13.07 5.02
N ASN A 186 -19.51 -13.15 5.86
CA ASN A 186 -20.59 -14.12 5.64
C ASN A 186 -21.24 -13.90 4.27
N GLY A 187 -21.45 -15.00 3.53
CA GLY A 187 -22.06 -14.96 2.21
C GLY A 187 -21.09 -14.76 1.04
N LEU A 188 -19.77 -14.73 1.27
CA LEU A 188 -18.81 -14.71 0.16
C LEU A 188 -18.91 -15.95 -0.73
N ALA A 189 -19.27 -17.10 -0.18
CA ALA A 189 -19.52 -18.31 -0.97
C ALA A 189 -20.72 -18.16 -1.92
N GLU A 190 -21.69 -17.30 -1.58
CA GLU A 190 -22.85 -16.97 -2.43
C GLU A 190 -22.46 -16.04 -3.60
N LEU A 191 -21.28 -15.40 -3.51
CA LEU A 191 -20.71 -14.50 -4.50
C LEU A 191 -19.65 -15.19 -5.38
N GLU A 192 -19.77 -16.51 -5.56
CA GLU A 192 -18.90 -17.34 -6.43
C GLU A 192 -17.45 -17.50 -5.95
N TYR A 193 -17.13 -17.19 -4.67
CA TYR A 193 -15.80 -17.42 -4.09
C TYR A 193 -15.70 -18.74 -3.35
N THR A 194 -14.54 -19.40 -3.43
CA THR A 194 -14.22 -20.50 -2.51
C THR A 194 -13.79 -19.91 -1.17
N HIS A 195 -14.76 -19.71 -0.26
CA HIS A 195 -14.52 -19.05 1.02
C HIS A 195 -14.05 -20.03 2.09
N ALA A 196 -12.89 -19.75 2.70
CA ALA A 196 -12.34 -20.48 3.83
C ALA A 196 -12.17 -19.53 5.02
N VAL A 197 -12.55 -19.98 6.21
CA VAL A 197 -12.50 -19.18 7.44
C VAL A 197 -11.48 -19.77 8.41
N VAL A 198 -10.61 -18.92 8.97
CA VAL A 198 -9.67 -19.27 10.04
C VAL A 198 -10.29 -18.95 11.38
N ALA A 199 -10.48 -19.97 12.23
CA ALA A 199 -11.06 -19.82 13.55
C ALA A 199 -9.99 -19.53 14.60
N HIS A 200 -9.63 -18.27 14.80
CA HIS A 200 -8.65 -17.86 15.82
C HIS A 200 -9.10 -18.15 17.25
N GLY A 201 -10.42 -18.26 17.51
CA GLY A 201 -10.99 -18.58 18.84
C GLY A 201 -10.73 -20.00 19.33
N ALA A 202 -10.38 -20.92 18.43
CA ALA A 202 -10.11 -22.34 18.74
C ALA A 202 -8.62 -22.68 18.84
N GLU A 203 -7.72 -21.67 18.92
CA GLU A 203 -6.25 -21.84 18.85
C GLU A 203 -5.78 -22.53 17.52
N GLU A 204 -6.63 -22.64 16.53
CA GLU A 204 -6.28 -23.12 15.21
C GLU A 204 -5.65 -21.96 14.39
N TYR A 205 -4.33 -21.86 14.45
CA TYR A 205 -3.56 -20.87 13.68
C TYR A 205 -3.36 -21.26 12.21
N ALA A 206 -3.62 -22.50 11.85
CA ALA A 206 -3.60 -22.99 10.49
C ALA A 206 -4.32 -24.34 10.40
N ASN A 207 -5.17 -24.51 9.40
CA ASN A 207 -5.77 -25.80 9.03
C ASN A 207 -5.24 -26.17 7.63
N GLY A 208 -4.07 -26.84 7.61
CA GLY A 208 -3.36 -27.13 6.38
C GLY A 208 -2.82 -25.86 5.70
N ASP A 209 -3.36 -25.53 4.52
CA ASP A 209 -3.02 -24.35 3.73
C ASP A 209 -3.95 -23.14 3.98
N VAL A 210 -4.93 -23.26 4.89
CA VAL A 210 -5.84 -22.19 5.30
C VAL A 210 -5.22 -21.44 6.49
N PHE A 211 -4.69 -20.25 6.22
CA PHE A 211 -4.13 -19.35 7.24
C PHE A 211 -4.14 -17.89 6.74
N THR A 212 -4.10 -16.94 7.68
CA THR A 212 -4.01 -15.49 7.44
C THR A 212 -2.69 -14.89 7.89
N ASN A 213 -1.69 -15.75 8.13
CA ASN A 213 -0.39 -15.34 8.70
C ASN A 213 0.37 -14.35 7.82
N SER A 214 0.18 -14.41 6.49
CA SER A 214 0.91 -13.54 5.56
C SER A 214 0.42 -12.10 5.69
N ILE A 215 -0.89 -11.87 5.68
CA ILE A 215 -1.46 -10.54 5.83
C ILE A 215 -1.27 -9.99 7.25
N GLU A 216 -1.30 -10.86 8.28
CA GLU A 216 -0.96 -10.46 9.66
C GLU A 216 0.51 -10.00 9.78
N GLY A 217 1.41 -10.71 9.13
CA GLY A 217 2.82 -10.33 8.99
C GLY A 217 2.99 -8.96 8.33
N PHE A 218 2.25 -8.71 7.25
CA PHE A 218 2.20 -7.41 6.59
C PHE A 218 1.70 -6.31 7.54
N TRP A 219 0.61 -6.53 8.25
CA TRP A 219 0.11 -5.57 9.24
C TRP A 219 1.09 -5.28 10.37
N SER A 220 1.87 -6.26 10.79
CA SER A 220 2.94 -6.06 11.77
C SER A 220 4.00 -5.06 11.25
N HIS A 221 4.42 -5.20 9.99
CA HIS A 221 5.35 -4.25 9.35
C HIS A 221 4.72 -2.88 9.14
N PHE A 222 3.47 -2.84 8.68
CA PHE A 222 2.71 -1.62 8.46
C PHE A 222 2.54 -0.80 9.74
N ARG A 223 2.13 -1.44 10.84
CA ARG A 223 2.01 -0.77 12.15
C ARG A 223 3.36 -0.21 12.63
N ARG A 224 4.46 -0.95 12.43
CA ARG A 224 5.79 -0.45 12.79
C ARG A 224 6.22 0.74 11.95
N MET A 225 5.85 0.77 10.67
CA MET A 225 6.07 1.91 9.79
C MET A 225 5.30 3.14 10.29
N ILE A 226 4.01 2.98 10.57
CA ILE A 226 3.16 4.09 11.07
C ILE A 226 3.72 4.64 12.38
N THR A 227 3.96 3.78 13.37
CA THR A 227 4.48 4.24 14.68
C THR A 227 5.90 4.79 14.59
N GLY A 228 6.79 4.18 13.78
CA GLY A 228 8.21 4.54 13.75
C GLY A 228 8.57 5.67 12.81
N CYS A 229 7.80 5.86 11.72
CA CYS A 229 8.10 6.88 10.71
C CYS A 229 7.13 8.07 10.73
N TYR A 230 5.88 7.85 11.15
CA TYR A 230 4.81 8.86 11.10
C TYR A 230 4.33 9.28 12.50
N HIS A 231 4.67 8.52 13.54
CA HIS A 231 4.36 8.83 14.94
C HIS A 231 2.86 8.90 15.29
N ASP A 232 2.02 8.09 14.61
CA ASP A 232 0.60 7.90 14.92
C ASP A 232 0.32 6.69 15.83
#